data_5c2e2ea950dba750f58abe0c0106b0ce
#
_entry.id   5c2e2ea950dba750f58abe0c0106b0ce
#
_cell.length_a   1.000
_cell.length_b   1.000
_cell.length_c   1.000
_cell.angle_alpha   90.00
_cell.angle_beta   90.00
_cell.angle_gamma   90.00
#
_symmetry.space_group_name_H-M   'P 1'
#
loop_
_entity.id
_entity.type
_entity.pdbx_description
1 polymer ?
#
loop_
_entity_poly.entity_id
_entity_poly.type
_entity_poly.pdbx_seq_one_letter_code
_entity_poly.pdbx_strand_id
1 'polypeptide(L)'
;NYPAYENSIIRIMPDSHAGKGCTVGTTMTITDKVTPNLVGVDIGCGMLTVELADQYIDCEKLDSVIREMVPNGFNIHDTQKANFDFSNLRCAKQVDLNRAYLSLGTLGGGNHFIEVDYSERNHRYYLVIHSGSRKLGGDVCKHYQNLAANTESDRAIEVRNTIARLKAEGRERDIQEAIKNISIPGKNKELAHLSGGDFHDYINDMAIVQRFAVLNRATMAAIIIKGMGFT
;
A
#
# COMPACT_ATOMS: atom_id res chain seq x y z
N ASN A 1 18.48 6.35 12.13
CA ASN A 1 18.83 7.29 11.06
C ASN A 1 19.09 6.52 9.77
N TYR A 2 18.17 6.61 8.80
CA TYR A 2 18.37 6.03 7.47
C TYR A 2 18.65 7.17 6.48
N PRO A 3 19.81 7.21 5.84
CA PRO A 3 20.26 8.37 5.05
C PRO A 3 19.31 8.77 3.92
N ALA A 4 18.54 7.82 3.36
CA ALA A 4 17.57 8.09 2.30
C ALA A 4 16.46 9.09 2.73
N TYR A 5 16.21 9.23 4.05
CA TYR A 5 15.14 10.06 4.61
C TYR A 5 15.65 11.12 5.60
N GLU A 6 16.93 11.49 5.52
CA GLU A 6 17.56 12.46 6.42
C GLU A 6 16.84 13.81 6.43
N ASN A 7 16.32 14.24 5.27
CA ASN A 7 15.61 15.51 5.11
C ASN A 7 14.08 15.37 5.18
N SER A 8 13.56 14.19 5.53
CA SER A 8 12.12 13.95 5.63
C SER A 8 11.57 14.45 6.96
N ILE A 9 10.39 15.07 6.92
CA ILE A 9 9.61 15.38 8.12
C ILE A 9 8.86 14.11 8.50
N ILE A 10 9.24 13.51 9.63
CA ILE A 10 8.64 12.27 10.13
C ILE A 10 7.76 12.58 11.34
N ARG A 11 6.55 11.99 11.37
CA ARG A 11 5.63 12.03 12.50
C ARG A 11 5.18 10.62 12.83
N ILE A 12 5.04 10.32 14.11
CA ILE A 12 4.54 9.04 14.62
C ILE A 12 3.21 9.32 15.29
N MET A 13 2.17 8.62 14.88
CA MET A 13 0.80 8.77 15.36
C MET A 13 0.63 8.05 16.72
N PRO A 14 -0.38 8.44 17.55
CA PRO A 14 -0.54 7.89 18.91
C PRO A 14 -0.80 6.38 18.96
N ASP A 15 -1.43 5.80 17.94
CA ASP A 15 -1.75 4.37 17.83
C ASP A 15 -0.62 3.52 17.25
N SER A 16 0.62 4.01 17.33
CA SER A 16 1.77 3.36 16.75
C SER A 16 2.03 1.97 17.33
N HIS A 17 2.32 1.00 16.47
CA HIS A 17 2.61 -0.38 16.82
C HIS A 17 3.65 -1.00 15.89
N ALA A 18 4.08 -2.23 16.17
CA ALA A 18 5.14 -2.90 15.40
C ALA A 18 4.74 -3.08 13.94
N GLY A 19 5.63 -2.67 13.03
CA GLY A 19 5.49 -2.82 11.59
C GLY A 19 6.78 -3.32 10.94
N LYS A 20 6.69 -3.70 9.68
CA LYS A 20 7.83 -4.17 8.90
C LYS A 20 8.63 -2.97 8.37
N GLY A 21 9.88 -2.84 8.83
CA GLY A 21 10.79 -1.77 8.38
C GLY A 21 10.63 -0.45 9.14
N CYS A 22 9.43 -0.08 9.56
CA CYS A 22 9.17 1.02 10.49
C CYS A 22 7.92 0.73 11.33
N THR A 23 7.65 1.58 12.31
CA THR A 23 6.43 1.55 13.11
C THR A 23 5.22 1.88 12.24
N VAL A 24 4.14 1.07 12.31
CA VAL A 24 2.83 1.43 11.74
C VAL A 24 2.33 2.69 12.46
N GLY A 25 1.65 3.58 11.73
CA GLY A 25 1.29 4.92 12.23
C GLY A 25 2.37 5.97 11.95
N THR A 26 3.44 5.64 11.21
CA THR A 26 4.44 6.61 10.77
C THR A 26 3.95 7.34 9.51
N THR A 27 4.04 8.67 9.52
CA THR A 27 3.89 9.52 8.33
C THR A 27 5.20 10.22 8.03
N MET A 28 5.53 10.38 6.75
CA MET A 28 6.74 11.09 6.35
C MET A 28 6.55 11.81 5.01
N THR A 29 7.28 12.91 4.85
CA THR A 29 7.39 13.55 3.54
C THR A 29 8.38 12.77 2.67
N ILE A 30 8.03 12.58 1.41
CA ILE A 30 8.91 12.00 0.39
C ILE A 30 9.14 13.02 -0.72
N THR A 31 10.34 13.05 -1.29
CA THR A 31 10.70 13.97 -2.38
C THR A 31 11.11 13.22 -3.64
N ASP A 32 12.17 12.43 -3.55
CA ASP A 32 12.83 11.77 -4.67
C ASP A 32 13.13 10.29 -4.43
N LYS A 33 12.79 9.78 -3.23
CA LYS A 33 13.01 8.39 -2.82
C LYS A 33 11.80 7.84 -2.09
N VAL A 34 11.48 6.57 -2.31
CA VAL A 34 10.41 5.87 -1.59
C VAL A 34 10.78 4.41 -1.34
N THR A 35 10.48 3.91 -0.16
CA THR A 35 10.61 2.50 0.19
C THR A 35 9.23 1.86 0.16
N PRO A 36 8.92 0.96 -0.79
CA PRO A 36 7.59 0.34 -0.88
C PRO A 36 7.14 -0.37 0.40
N ASN A 37 8.06 -1.03 1.11
CA ASN A 37 7.75 -1.66 2.40
C ASN A 37 7.28 -0.68 3.50
N LEU A 38 7.68 0.60 3.44
CA LEU A 38 7.22 1.61 4.40
C LEU A 38 5.79 2.10 4.10
N VAL A 39 5.37 2.02 2.84
CA VAL A 39 3.96 2.22 2.45
C VAL A 39 3.11 1.01 2.85
N GLY A 40 3.69 -0.18 2.74
CA GLY A 40 3.06 -1.44 3.13
C GLY A 40 2.40 -2.18 1.97
N VAL A 41 2.00 -3.42 2.26
CA VAL A 41 1.43 -4.34 1.26
C VAL A 41 -0.05 -4.06 0.96
N ASP A 42 -0.76 -3.41 1.87
CA ASP A 42 -2.17 -3.04 1.67
C ASP A 42 -2.30 -1.57 1.29
N ILE A 43 -1.78 -1.25 0.10
CA ILE A 43 -1.81 0.10 -0.45
C ILE A 43 -3.26 0.58 -0.55
N GLY A 44 -3.56 1.72 0.08
CA GLY A 44 -4.91 2.30 0.04
C GLY A 44 -5.89 1.67 1.03
N CYS A 45 -5.41 0.86 2.01
CA CYS A 45 -6.23 0.48 3.15
C CYS A 45 -6.84 1.73 3.80
N GLY A 46 -8.12 1.65 4.15
CA GLY A 46 -8.83 2.79 4.69
C GLY A 46 -10.31 2.50 4.95
N MET A 47 -11.01 3.53 5.38
CA MET A 47 -12.41 3.47 5.78
C MET A 47 -13.33 4.05 4.70
N LEU A 48 -14.52 3.49 4.59
CA LEU A 48 -15.67 4.10 3.92
C LEU A 48 -16.81 4.13 4.93
N THR A 49 -17.43 5.29 5.09
CA THR A 49 -18.63 5.46 5.92
C THR A 49 -19.76 5.94 5.03
N VAL A 50 -20.90 5.25 5.09
CA VAL A 50 -22.13 5.59 4.36
C VAL A 50 -23.24 5.81 5.37
N GLU A 51 -23.85 7.00 5.38
CA GLU A 51 -25.04 7.27 6.18
C GLU A 51 -26.23 6.53 5.56
N LEU A 52 -26.98 5.78 6.38
CA LEU A 52 -28.17 5.06 5.97
C LEU A 52 -29.43 5.90 6.29
N ALA A 53 -30.36 5.95 5.34
CA ALA A 53 -31.61 6.65 5.53
C ALA A 53 -32.59 5.88 6.45
N ASP A 54 -32.40 4.58 6.54
CA ASP A 54 -33.27 3.66 7.31
C ASP A 54 -33.14 3.90 8.82
N GLN A 55 -34.29 3.84 9.52
CA GLN A 55 -34.36 4.06 10.96
C GLN A 55 -34.29 2.76 11.79
N TYR A 56 -34.19 1.62 11.12
CA TYR A 56 -34.07 0.31 11.73
C TYR A 56 -33.19 -0.58 10.90
N ILE A 57 -32.30 -1.31 11.57
CA ILE A 57 -31.38 -2.26 10.94
C ILE A 57 -31.70 -3.66 11.47
N ASP A 58 -32.12 -4.55 10.59
CA ASP A 58 -32.20 -5.97 10.85
C ASP A 58 -30.80 -6.58 10.80
N CYS A 59 -30.21 -6.79 11.98
CA CYS A 59 -28.84 -7.29 12.10
C CYS A 59 -28.69 -8.75 11.62
N GLU A 60 -29.73 -9.58 11.76
CA GLU A 60 -29.66 -10.99 11.29
C GLU A 60 -29.66 -11.02 9.76
N LYS A 61 -30.52 -10.23 9.14
CA LYS A 61 -30.54 -10.06 7.68
C LYS A 61 -29.21 -9.48 7.18
N LEU A 62 -28.67 -8.47 7.87
CA LEU A 62 -27.39 -7.86 7.51
C LEU A 62 -26.25 -8.89 7.55
N ASP A 63 -26.15 -9.70 8.62
CA ASP A 63 -25.14 -10.75 8.71
C ASP A 63 -25.27 -11.76 7.56
N SER A 64 -26.51 -12.19 7.25
CA SER A 64 -26.76 -13.11 6.13
C SER A 64 -26.34 -12.50 4.78
N VAL A 65 -26.74 -11.25 4.52
CA VAL A 65 -26.36 -10.53 3.28
C VAL A 65 -24.83 -10.41 3.14
N ILE A 66 -24.15 -10.03 4.22
CA ILE A 66 -22.69 -9.90 4.20
C ILE A 66 -22.04 -11.26 3.93
N ARG A 67 -22.44 -12.33 4.62
CA ARG A 67 -21.86 -13.66 4.46
C ARG A 67 -22.08 -14.25 3.06
N GLU A 68 -23.24 -14.01 2.48
CA GLU A 68 -23.61 -14.57 1.18
C GLU A 68 -23.04 -13.76 0.01
N MET A 69 -22.95 -12.43 0.14
CA MET A 69 -22.68 -11.54 -0.98
C MET A 69 -21.30 -10.89 -0.97
N VAL A 70 -20.58 -10.90 0.17
CA VAL A 70 -19.25 -10.28 0.30
C VAL A 70 -18.19 -11.32 0.62
N PRO A 71 -17.44 -11.82 -0.38
CA PRO A 71 -16.35 -12.77 -0.15
C PRO A 71 -15.30 -12.21 0.81
N ASN A 72 -14.77 -13.06 1.69
CA ASN A 72 -13.74 -12.72 2.65
C ASN A 72 -12.48 -13.58 2.50
N GLY A 73 -11.42 -13.25 3.24
CA GLY A 73 -10.15 -13.93 3.20
C GLY A 73 -9.52 -13.91 1.79
N PHE A 74 -9.24 -15.07 1.25
CA PHE A 74 -8.69 -15.23 -0.11
C PHE A 74 -9.77 -15.41 -1.19
N ASN A 75 -11.05 -15.46 -0.81
CA ASN A 75 -12.14 -15.64 -1.74
C ASN A 75 -12.36 -14.37 -2.58
N ILE A 76 -12.86 -14.58 -3.79
CA ILE A 76 -13.21 -13.53 -4.75
C ILE A 76 -14.57 -13.86 -5.36
N HIS A 77 -15.16 -12.92 -6.08
CA HIS A 77 -16.39 -13.17 -6.82
C HIS A 77 -16.14 -14.05 -8.06
N ASP A 78 -17.14 -14.80 -8.48
CA ASP A 78 -17.12 -15.58 -9.73
C ASP A 78 -17.24 -14.68 -10.96
N THR A 79 -17.83 -13.49 -10.78
CA THR A 79 -18.03 -12.51 -11.85
C THR A 79 -17.64 -11.11 -11.38
N GLN A 80 -17.14 -10.31 -12.29
CA GLN A 80 -16.76 -8.93 -12.05
C GLN A 80 -17.96 -8.10 -11.56
N LYS A 81 -17.78 -7.32 -10.47
CA LYS A 81 -18.81 -6.50 -9.86
C LYS A 81 -18.73 -5.02 -10.21
N ALA A 82 -17.54 -4.54 -10.60
CA ALA A 82 -17.30 -3.16 -11.01
C ALA A 82 -16.20 -3.10 -12.07
N ASN A 83 -16.21 -2.06 -12.90
CA ASN A 83 -15.15 -1.81 -13.88
C ASN A 83 -14.06 -0.93 -13.27
N PHE A 84 -12.81 -1.22 -13.61
CA PHE A 84 -11.67 -0.41 -13.23
C PHE A 84 -10.67 -0.32 -14.39
N ASP A 85 -10.07 0.85 -14.59
CA ASP A 85 -9.11 1.06 -15.67
C ASP A 85 -7.67 0.87 -15.16
N PHE A 86 -6.99 -0.16 -15.66
CA PHE A 86 -5.59 -0.46 -15.39
C PHE A 86 -4.65 -0.03 -16.54
N SER A 87 -5.12 0.72 -17.54
CA SER A 87 -4.32 1.05 -18.74
C SER A 87 -3.00 1.76 -18.42
N ASN A 88 -2.98 2.54 -17.36
CA ASN A 88 -1.80 3.30 -16.91
C ASN A 88 -0.97 2.61 -15.82
N LEU A 89 -1.30 1.37 -15.43
CA LEU A 89 -0.54 0.60 -14.45
C LEU A 89 0.79 0.14 -15.07
N ARG A 90 1.91 0.64 -14.59
CA ARG A 90 3.25 0.35 -15.14
C ARG A 90 3.63 -1.11 -14.94
N CYS A 91 3.36 -1.65 -13.76
CA CYS A 91 3.64 -3.05 -13.42
C CYS A 91 2.49 -4.01 -13.81
N ALA A 92 1.64 -3.67 -14.77
CA ALA A 92 0.48 -4.50 -15.16
C ALA A 92 0.84 -5.96 -15.52
N LYS A 93 2.03 -6.18 -16.10
CA LYS A 93 2.51 -7.53 -16.48
C LYS A 93 2.99 -8.37 -15.28
N GLN A 94 3.21 -7.75 -14.12
CA GLN A 94 3.73 -8.37 -12.91
C GLN A 94 2.64 -8.69 -11.88
N VAL A 95 1.39 -8.34 -12.17
CA VAL A 95 0.24 -8.54 -11.28
C VAL A 95 -0.86 -9.34 -11.98
N ASP A 96 -1.69 -10.01 -11.17
CA ASP A 96 -2.85 -10.76 -11.68
C ASP A 96 -4.08 -9.83 -11.80
N LEU A 97 -4.23 -9.20 -12.97
CA LEU A 97 -5.34 -8.28 -13.23
C LEU A 97 -6.70 -8.99 -13.26
N ASN A 98 -6.77 -10.23 -13.73
CA ASN A 98 -8.02 -10.98 -13.71
C ASN A 98 -8.53 -11.18 -12.28
N ARG A 99 -7.62 -11.61 -11.39
CA ARG A 99 -7.93 -11.71 -9.97
C ARG A 99 -8.27 -10.36 -9.35
N ALA A 100 -7.61 -9.28 -9.76
CA ALA A 100 -7.93 -7.94 -9.29
C ALA A 100 -9.38 -7.56 -9.64
N TYR A 101 -9.82 -7.73 -10.88
CA TYR A 101 -11.20 -7.47 -11.29
C TYR A 101 -12.23 -8.27 -10.47
N LEU A 102 -11.98 -9.54 -10.24
CA LEU A 102 -12.87 -10.41 -9.48
C LEU A 102 -12.84 -10.14 -7.96
N SER A 103 -11.84 -9.40 -7.47
CA SER A 103 -11.71 -9.05 -6.06
C SER A 103 -12.39 -7.73 -5.67
N LEU A 104 -12.91 -6.95 -6.62
CA LEU A 104 -13.71 -5.76 -6.33
C LEU A 104 -15.01 -6.12 -5.62
N GLY A 105 -15.29 -5.47 -4.49
CA GLY A 105 -16.45 -5.78 -3.66
C GLY A 105 -16.18 -6.93 -2.67
N THR A 106 -14.91 -7.23 -2.35
CA THR A 106 -14.55 -8.27 -1.36
C THR A 106 -13.87 -7.68 -0.14
N LEU A 107 -14.14 -8.24 1.04
CA LEU A 107 -13.65 -7.73 2.31
C LEU A 107 -12.16 -8.02 2.51
N GLY A 108 -11.75 -9.27 2.34
CA GLY A 108 -10.42 -9.72 2.68
C GLY A 108 -10.29 -10.28 4.08
N GLY A 109 -9.09 -10.16 4.63
CA GLY A 109 -8.74 -10.69 5.96
C GLY A 109 -7.89 -9.71 6.75
N GLY A 110 -7.32 -10.19 7.85
CA GLY A 110 -6.57 -9.36 8.78
C GLY A 110 -7.49 -8.51 9.65
N ASN A 111 -7.22 -7.21 9.74
CA ASN A 111 -8.00 -6.25 10.50
C ASN A 111 -9.17 -5.62 9.72
N HIS A 112 -9.52 -6.14 8.54
CA HIS A 112 -10.65 -5.66 7.75
C HIS A 112 -11.98 -6.03 8.40
N PHE A 113 -12.94 -5.12 8.36
CA PHE A 113 -14.25 -5.32 8.96
C PHE A 113 -15.37 -4.56 8.22
N ILE A 114 -16.59 -4.97 8.49
CA ILE A 114 -17.84 -4.30 8.12
C ILE A 114 -18.66 -4.20 9.39
N GLU A 115 -19.13 -3.01 9.72
CA GLU A 115 -20.00 -2.77 10.88
C GLU A 115 -21.06 -1.74 10.56
N VAL A 116 -22.10 -1.68 11.39
CA VAL A 116 -23.10 -0.64 11.37
C VAL A 116 -23.12 0.05 12.73
N ASP A 117 -22.83 1.34 12.71
CA ASP A 117 -22.81 2.20 13.89
C ASP A 117 -24.08 3.01 13.98
N TYR A 118 -24.51 3.30 15.21
CA TYR A 118 -25.59 4.23 15.49
C TYR A 118 -25.07 5.50 16.15
N SER A 119 -25.44 6.64 15.60
CA SER A 119 -25.09 7.95 16.17
C SER A 119 -26.24 8.48 17.02
N GLU A 120 -26.05 8.57 18.32
CA GLU A 120 -27.02 9.18 19.26
C GLU A 120 -27.25 10.67 18.98
N ARG A 121 -26.26 11.36 18.38
CA ARG A 121 -26.31 12.80 18.12
C ARG A 121 -27.36 13.17 17.07
N ASN A 122 -27.49 12.38 16.00
CA ASN A 122 -28.38 12.66 14.88
C ASN A 122 -29.40 11.53 14.61
N HIS A 123 -29.38 10.49 15.43
CA HIS A 123 -30.25 9.32 15.33
C HIS A 123 -30.21 8.64 13.97
N ARG A 124 -28.96 8.47 13.42
CA ARG A 124 -28.69 7.85 12.14
C ARG A 124 -27.81 6.63 12.28
N TYR A 125 -28.00 5.67 11.39
CA TYR A 125 -27.12 4.53 11.21
C TYR A 125 -26.08 4.81 10.13
N TYR A 126 -24.89 4.25 10.31
CA TYR A 126 -23.76 4.38 9.41
C TYR A 126 -23.19 3.00 9.10
N LEU A 127 -23.17 2.62 7.81
CA LEU A 127 -22.40 1.45 7.35
C LEU A 127 -20.93 1.86 7.24
N VAL A 128 -20.08 1.18 7.99
CA VAL A 128 -18.63 1.42 8.02
C VAL A 128 -17.91 0.20 7.47
N ILE A 129 -17.01 0.43 6.51
CA ILE A 129 -16.26 -0.62 5.84
C ILE A 129 -14.78 -0.29 5.89
N HIS A 130 -14.00 -1.14 6.55
CA HIS A 130 -12.53 -1.11 6.52
C HIS A 130 -12.02 -2.20 5.60
N SER A 131 -11.37 -1.80 4.50
CA SER A 131 -10.74 -2.73 3.56
C SER A 131 -9.76 -1.98 2.65
N GLY A 132 -8.95 -2.71 1.90
CA GLY A 132 -7.87 -2.17 1.08
C GLY A 132 -7.87 -2.68 -0.36
N SER A 133 -6.68 -2.73 -0.94
CA SER A 133 -6.45 -3.04 -2.36
C SER A 133 -6.34 -4.53 -2.66
N ARG A 134 -6.64 -5.37 -1.70
CA ARG A 134 -6.63 -6.82 -1.85
C ARG A 134 -5.22 -7.31 -2.28
N LYS A 135 -5.16 -8.44 -3.00
CA LYS A 135 -3.90 -9.00 -3.50
C LYS A 135 -3.14 -8.05 -4.43
N LEU A 136 -3.85 -7.17 -5.16
CA LEU A 136 -3.25 -6.22 -6.10
C LEU A 136 -2.20 -5.34 -5.41
N GLY A 137 -2.52 -4.72 -4.28
CA GLY A 137 -1.56 -3.88 -3.54
C GLY A 137 -0.34 -4.65 -3.08
N GLY A 138 -0.54 -5.89 -2.59
CA GLY A 138 0.56 -6.76 -2.18
C GLY A 138 1.49 -7.13 -3.34
N ASP A 139 0.95 -7.42 -4.52
CA ASP A 139 1.73 -7.75 -5.71
C ASP A 139 2.53 -6.52 -6.20
N VAL A 140 1.91 -5.33 -6.22
CA VAL A 140 2.57 -4.06 -6.57
C VAL A 140 3.69 -3.75 -5.58
N CYS A 141 3.41 -3.78 -4.28
CA CYS A 141 4.41 -3.56 -3.25
C CYS A 141 5.60 -4.52 -3.39
N LYS A 142 5.32 -5.81 -3.56
CA LYS A 142 6.35 -6.85 -3.72
C LYS A 142 7.20 -6.64 -4.97
N HIS A 143 6.57 -6.30 -6.10
CA HIS A 143 7.29 -6.01 -7.34
C HIS A 143 8.29 -4.88 -7.14
N TYR A 144 7.83 -3.74 -6.67
CA TYR A 144 8.68 -2.55 -6.50
C TYR A 144 9.70 -2.68 -5.36
N GLN A 145 9.37 -3.40 -4.28
CA GLN A 145 10.36 -3.69 -3.23
C GLN A 145 11.47 -4.62 -3.73
N ASN A 146 11.15 -5.60 -4.56
CA ASN A 146 12.14 -6.45 -5.20
C ASN A 146 13.02 -5.64 -6.17
N LEU A 147 12.43 -4.74 -6.95
CA LEU A 147 13.16 -3.83 -7.82
C LEU A 147 14.15 -2.97 -7.03
N ALA A 148 13.67 -2.32 -5.96
CA ALA A 148 14.51 -1.56 -5.04
C ALA A 148 15.63 -2.42 -4.42
N ALA A 149 15.31 -3.65 -3.99
CA ALA A 149 16.27 -4.56 -3.38
C ALA A 149 17.39 -5.01 -4.35
N ASN A 150 17.09 -5.05 -5.65
CA ASN A 150 18.04 -5.49 -6.69
C ASN A 150 18.82 -4.33 -7.34
N THR A 151 18.44 -3.07 -7.09
CA THR A 151 19.17 -1.89 -7.55
C THR A 151 20.54 -1.81 -6.84
N GLU A 152 21.53 -1.23 -7.49
CA GLU A 152 22.86 -1.00 -6.88
C GLU A 152 22.70 -0.15 -5.61
N SER A 153 23.37 -0.53 -4.51
CA SER A 153 23.28 0.22 -3.25
C SER A 153 24.07 1.52 -3.33
N ASP A 154 23.59 2.56 -2.61
CA ASP A 154 24.29 3.85 -2.51
C ASP A 154 25.75 3.66 -2.10
N ARG A 155 26.05 2.70 -1.20
CA ARG A 155 27.42 2.34 -0.84
C ARG A 155 28.22 1.79 -2.02
N ALA A 156 27.64 0.92 -2.85
CA ALA A 156 28.32 0.35 -4.00
C ALA A 156 28.60 1.42 -5.06
N ILE A 157 27.66 2.33 -5.26
CA ILE A 157 27.81 3.49 -6.14
C ILE A 157 28.97 4.37 -5.65
N GLU A 158 29.00 4.71 -4.36
CA GLU A 158 30.04 5.55 -3.77
C GLU A 158 31.42 4.88 -3.82
N VAL A 159 31.48 3.57 -3.54
CA VAL A 159 32.72 2.78 -3.70
C VAL A 159 33.22 2.85 -5.13
N ARG A 160 32.35 2.60 -6.11
CA ARG A 160 32.74 2.67 -7.53
C ARG A 160 33.21 4.06 -7.93
N ASN A 161 32.50 5.12 -7.53
CA ASN A 161 32.87 6.50 -7.84
C ASN A 161 34.18 6.89 -7.17
N THR A 162 34.41 6.49 -5.92
CA THR A 162 35.65 6.73 -5.20
C THR A 162 36.84 6.03 -5.88
N ILE A 163 36.69 4.78 -6.31
CA ILE A 163 37.71 4.03 -7.06
C ILE A 163 38.03 4.73 -8.39
N ALA A 164 36.98 5.11 -9.15
CA ALA A 164 37.18 5.78 -10.44
C ALA A 164 37.92 7.11 -10.30
N ARG A 165 37.55 7.93 -9.31
CA ARG A 165 38.18 9.20 -9.00
C ARG A 165 39.66 9.02 -8.62
N LEU A 166 39.96 8.13 -7.66
CA LEU A 166 41.33 7.90 -7.20
C LEU A 166 42.25 7.32 -8.29
N LYS A 167 41.70 6.49 -9.18
CA LYS A 167 42.45 6.01 -10.38
C LYS A 167 42.75 7.15 -11.34
N ALA A 168 41.80 8.05 -11.61
CA ALA A 168 41.99 9.20 -12.47
C ALA A 168 43.04 10.18 -11.91
N GLU A 169 43.12 10.27 -10.56
CA GLU A 169 44.14 11.08 -9.85
C GLU A 169 45.50 10.39 -9.70
N GLY A 170 45.67 9.14 -10.16
CA GLY A 170 46.92 8.37 -9.98
C GLY A 170 47.18 7.93 -8.53
N ARG A 171 46.14 7.92 -7.66
CA ARG A 171 46.20 7.64 -6.23
C ARG A 171 45.65 6.26 -5.87
N GLU A 172 46.01 5.26 -6.65
CA GLU A 172 45.47 3.90 -6.46
C GLU A 172 45.81 3.28 -5.10
N ARG A 173 46.95 3.69 -4.48
CA ARG A 173 47.33 3.22 -3.15
C ARG A 173 46.36 3.64 -2.03
N ASP A 174 45.62 4.74 -2.24
CA ASP A 174 44.70 5.29 -1.24
C ASP A 174 43.30 4.63 -1.30
N ILE A 175 43.04 3.79 -2.31
CA ILE A 175 41.71 3.21 -2.55
C ILE A 175 41.22 2.40 -1.34
N GLN A 176 42.04 1.55 -0.76
CA GLN A 176 41.66 0.67 0.36
C GLN A 176 41.23 1.48 1.59
N GLU A 177 41.98 2.53 1.90
CA GLU A 177 41.71 3.40 3.03
C GLU A 177 40.47 4.26 2.77
N ALA A 178 40.32 4.82 1.59
CA ALA A 178 39.14 5.60 1.20
C ALA A 178 37.85 4.77 1.29
N ILE A 179 37.86 3.52 0.82
CA ILE A 179 36.71 2.61 0.91
C ILE A 179 36.35 2.30 2.36
N LYS A 180 37.33 2.10 3.26
CA LYS A 180 37.08 1.89 4.69
C LYS A 180 36.39 3.08 5.34
N ASN A 181 36.68 4.29 4.89
CA ASN A 181 36.15 5.53 5.43
C ASN A 181 34.76 5.90 4.87
N ILE A 182 34.21 5.12 3.91
CA ILE A 182 32.83 5.30 3.45
C ILE A 182 31.86 4.86 4.55
N SER A 183 31.21 5.84 5.18
CA SER A 183 30.29 5.62 6.30
C SER A 183 28.85 5.27 5.88
N ILE A 184 28.58 5.11 4.57
CA ILE A 184 27.27 4.71 4.06
C ILE A 184 26.98 3.27 4.50
N PRO A 185 25.85 3.02 5.21
CA PRO A 185 25.48 1.67 5.63
C PRO A 185 25.33 0.71 4.44
N GLY A 186 25.61 -0.56 4.66
CA GLY A 186 25.30 -1.61 3.69
C GLY A 186 23.80 -1.67 3.39
N LYS A 187 23.43 -2.21 2.23
CA LYS A 187 22.04 -2.29 1.77
C LYS A 187 21.19 -3.15 2.71
N ASN A 188 20.19 -2.56 3.35
CA ASN A 188 19.11 -3.29 3.98
C ASN A 188 18.00 -3.53 2.94
N LYS A 189 17.76 -4.78 2.55
CA LYS A 189 16.76 -5.14 1.55
C LYS A 189 15.34 -4.74 1.93
N GLU A 190 15.02 -4.71 3.23
CA GLU A 190 13.70 -4.31 3.72
C GLU A 190 13.47 -2.80 3.63
N LEU A 191 14.53 -2.01 3.75
CA LEU A 191 14.52 -0.55 3.65
C LEU A 191 15.06 -0.05 2.31
N ALA A 192 15.30 -0.95 1.34
CA ALA A 192 15.72 -0.54 0.01
C ALA A 192 14.68 0.40 -0.60
N HIS A 193 15.16 1.47 -1.22
CA HIS A 193 14.31 2.52 -1.79
C HIS A 193 14.45 2.58 -3.30
N LEU A 194 13.44 3.13 -3.93
CA LEU A 194 13.38 3.50 -5.34
C LEU A 194 13.75 4.98 -5.49
N SER A 195 14.35 5.32 -6.63
CA SER A 195 14.66 6.70 -7.03
C SER A 195 14.53 6.85 -8.55
N GLY A 196 14.58 8.09 -9.07
CA GLY A 196 14.51 8.36 -10.50
C GLY A 196 13.24 7.82 -11.16
N GLY A 197 13.37 7.15 -12.30
CA GLY A 197 12.24 6.60 -13.06
C GLY A 197 11.39 5.61 -12.26
N ASP A 198 12.03 4.69 -11.56
CA ASP A 198 11.35 3.67 -10.74
C ASP A 198 10.54 4.28 -9.59
N PHE A 199 11.02 5.39 -9.01
CA PHE A 199 10.25 6.17 -8.04
C PHE A 199 8.95 6.69 -8.65
N HIS A 200 9.03 7.33 -9.83
CA HIS A 200 7.84 7.89 -10.49
C HIS A 200 6.85 6.81 -10.92
N ASP A 201 7.34 5.67 -11.42
CA ASP A 201 6.51 4.53 -11.79
C ASP A 201 5.78 3.95 -10.57
N TYR A 202 6.47 3.81 -9.44
CA TYR A 202 5.85 3.34 -8.20
C TYR A 202 4.78 4.32 -7.67
N ILE A 203 5.06 5.62 -7.66
CA ILE A 203 4.08 6.64 -7.21
C ILE A 203 2.83 6.64 -8.10
N ASN A 204 3.00 6.50 -9.42
CA ASN A 204 1.88 6.34 -10.35
C ASN A 204 1.05 5.09 -10.01
N ASP A 205 1.69 3.94 -9.85
CA ASP A 205 1.02 2.67 -9.62
C ASP A 205 0.37 2.63 -8.22
N MET A 206 1.03 3.19 -7.22
CA MET A 206 0.45 3.37 -5.88
C MET A 206 -0.85 4.18 -5.93
N ALA A 207 -0.89 5.29 -6.68
CA ALA A 207 -2.08 6.11 -6.84
C ALA A 207 -3.22 5.35 -7.56
N ILE A 208 -2.90 4.50 -8.53
CA ILE A 208 -3.89 3.62 -9.21
C ILE A 208 -4.45 2.61 -8.20
N VAL A 209 -3.60 1.95 -7.42
CA VAL A 209 -4.00 0.97 -6.42
C VAL A 209 -4.83 1.59 -5.30
N GLN A 210 -4.54 2.83 -4.89
CA GLN A 210 -5.37 3.57 -3.94
C GLN A 210 -6.78 3.79 -4.47
N ARG A 211 -6.93 4.21 -5.75
CA ARG A 211 -8.25 4.35 -6.38
C ARG A 211 -8.99 3.01 -6.47
N PHE A 212 -8.28 1.92 -6.75
CA PHE A 212 -8.84 0.59 -6.73
C PHE A 212 -9.38 0.21 -5.34
N ALA A 213 -8.66 0.50 -4.26
CA ALA A 213 -9.10 0.25 -2.90
C ALA A 213 -10.35 1.07 -2.53
N VAL A 214 -10.44 2.33 -2.98
CA VAL A 214 -11.65 3.16 -2.80
C VAL A 214 -12.83 2.52 -3.52
N LEU A 215 -12.67 2.09 -4.78
CA LEU A 215 -13.71 1.41 -5.53
C LEU A 215 -14.11 0.07 -4.89
N ASN A 216 -13.15 -0.69 -4.34
CA ASN A 216 -13.44 -1.93 -3.63
C ASN A 216 -14.41 -1.70 -2.48
N ARG A 217 -14.16 -0.73 -1.61
CA ARG A 217 -15.06 -0.36 -0.50
C ARG A 217 -16.42 0.12 -0.99
N ALA A 218 -16.44 0.98 -2.02
CA ALA A 218 -17.69 1.48 -2.60
C ALA A 218 -18.53 0.35 -3.22
N THR A 219 -17.89 -0.62 -3.87
CA THR A 219 -18.58 -1.79 -4.45
C THR A 219 -19.17 -2.68 -3.36
N MET A 220 -18.44 -2.92 -2.24
CA MET A 220 -19.01 -3.65 -1.10
C MET A 220 -20.22 -2.93 -0.52
N ALA A 221 -20.12 -1.61 -0.30
CA ALA A 221 -21.26 -0.83 0.21
C ALA A 221 -22.48 -0.96 -0.70
N ALA A 222 -22.30 -0.83 -2.02
CA ALA A 222 -23.38 -0.99 -2.99
C ALA A 222 -24.01 -2.39 -2.97
N ILE A 223 -23.21 -3.45 -2.81
CA ILE A 223 -23.68 -4.83 -2.68
C ILE A 223 -24.55 -4.97 -1.43
N ILE A 224 -24.06 -4.48 -0.28
CA ILE A 224 -24.76 -4.58 1.02
C ILE A 224 -26.05 -3.77 1.00
N ILE A 225 -26.00 -2.51 0.58
CA ILE A 225 -27.17 -1.62 0.51
C ILE A 225 -28.25 -2.26 -0.36
N LYS A 226 -27.89 -2.77 -1.52
CA LYS A 226 -28.83 -3.46 -2.42
C LYS A 226 -29.37 -4.74 -1.80
N GLY A 227 -28.54 -5.57 -1.16
CA GLY A 227 -28.97 -6.83 -0.51
C GLY A 227 -29.93 -6.59 0.66
N MET A 228 -29.69 -5.54 1.42
CA MET A 228 -30.59 -5.13 2.53
C MET A 228 -31.88 -4.47 2.03
N GLY A 229 -31.87 -3.89 0.83
CA GLY A 229 -32.96 -3.04 0.34
C GLY A 229 -32.97 -1.66 1.00
N PHE A 230 -31.82 -1.18 1.46
CA PHE A 230 -31.66 0.18 1.99
C PHE A 230 -31.80 1.25 0.89
N THR A 231 -32.20 2.46 1.30
CA THR A 231 -32.38 3.64 0.45
C THR A 231 -31.40 4.75 0.81
#